data_4ef99283c3006ce9a2b991d450821e44
#
_entry.id   4ef99283c3006ce9a2b991d450821e44
#
_cell.length_a   1.000
_cell.length_b   1.000
_cell.length_c   1.000
_cell.angle_alpha   90.00
_cell.angle_beta   90.00
_cell.angle_gamma   90.00
#
_symmetry.space_group_name_H-M   'P 1'
#
loop_
_entity.id
_entity.type
_entity.pdbx_description
1 polymer ?
#
loop_
_entity_poly.entity_id
_entity_poly.type
_entity_poly.pdbx_seq_one_letter_code
_entity_poly.pdbx_strand_id
1 'polypeptide(L)' 'KEENARLYQALASLPEKQRNRIYAHYFLGMSKSDIAKAEGTHKSRITRSINAGLRSLEKFLKELS' A
#
# COMPACT_ATOMS: atom_id res chain seq x y z
N LYS A 1 13.04 3.03 -14.52
CA LYS A 1 13.05 1.59 -14.69
C LYS A 1 13.60 0.92 -13.45
N GLU A 2 14.82 1.28 -13.06
CA GLU A 2 15.36 0.81 -11.79
C GLU A 2 14.50 1.26 -10.63
N GLU A 3 14.01 2.49 -10.70
CA GLU A 3 13.14 3.02 -9.66
C GLU A 3 11.85 2.24 -9.57
N ASN A 4 11.28 1.86 -10.72
CA ASN A 4 10.06 1.07 -10.73
C ASN A 4 10.30 -0.32 -10.16
N ALA A 5 11.45 -0.91 -10.49
CA ALA A 5 11.79 -2.23 -9.96
C ALA A 5 11.90 -2.21 -8.44
N ARG A 6 12.52 -1.15 -7.89
CA ARG A 6 12.63 -0.99 -6.44
C ARG A 6 11.26 -0.85 -5.80
N LEU A 7 10.39 -0.05 -6.43
CA LEU A 7 9.05 0.14 -5.92
C LEU A 7 8.29 -1.18 -5.89
N TYR A 8 8.35 -1.95 -6.96
CA TYR A 8 7.67 -3.24 -7.00
C TYR A 8 8.23 -4.22 -5.99
N GLN A 9 9.55 -4.22 -5.78
CA GLN A 9 10.15 -5.05 -4.74
C GLN A 9 9.66 -4.64 -3.36
N ALA A 10 9.57 -3.33 -3.12
CA ALA A 10 9.09 -2.83 -1.84
C ALA A 10 7.63 -3.23 -1.61
N LEU A 11 6.80 -3.10 -2.64
CA LEU A 11 5.40 -3.51 -2.54
C LEU A 11 5.29 -5.01 -2.26
N ALA A 12 6.11 -5.80 -2.94
CA ALA A 12 6.08 -7.25 -2.76
C ALA A 12 6.49 -7.68 -1.34
N SER A 13 7.24 -6.83 -0.64
CA SER A 13 7.66 -7.14 0.73
C SER A 13 6.56 -6.90 1.75
N LEU A 14 5.47 -6.24 1.37
CA LEU A 14 4.37 -5.94 2.28
C LEU A 14 3.45 -7.13 2.45
N PRO A 15 2.77 -7.24 3.61
CA PRO A 15 1.66 -8.19 3.74
C PRO A 15 0.64 -7.95 2.64
N GLU A 16 -0.01 -9.01 2.21
CA GLU A 16 -0.89 -8.98 1.05
C GLU A 16 -1.96 -7.89 1.15
N LYS A 17 -2.60 -7.78 2.32
CA LYS A 17 -3.68 -6.79 2.46
C LYS A 17 -3.17 -5.37 2.38
N GLN A 18 -2.02 -5.08 2.99
CA GLN A 18 -1.45 -3.74 2.90
C GLN A 18 -1.08 -3.42 1.46
N ARG A 19 -0.44 -4.36 0.78
CA ARG A 19 -0.05 -4.18 -0.62
C ARG A 19 -1.26 -3.91 -1.50
N ASN A 20 -2.31 -4.72 -1.36
CA ASN A 20 -3.49 -4.58 -2.19
C ASN A 20 -4.20 -3.25 -1.95
N ARG A 21 -4.26 -2.79 -0.70
CA ARG A 21 -4.92 -1.53 -0.39
C ARG A 21 -4.14 -0.33 -0.92
N ILE A 22 -2.82 -0.38 -0.81
CA ILE A 22 -1.98 0.68 -1.38
C ILE A 22 -2.13 0.70 -2.90
N TYR A 23 -2.09 -0.46 -3.53
CA TYR A 23 -2.24 -0.56 -4.98
C TYR A 23 -3.59 -0.01 -5.42
N ALA A 24 -4.66 -0.39 -4.74
CA ALA A 24 -5.99 0.08 -5.10
C ALA A 24 -6.12 1.59 -4.96
N HIS A 25 -5.55 2.16 -3.90
CA HIS A 25 -5.69 3.59 -3.64
C HIS A 25 -4.83 4.42 -4.60
N TYR A 26 -3.57 4.08 -4.75
CA TYR A 26 -2.64 4.91 -5.50
C TYR A 26 -2.58 4.58 -6.98
N PHE A 27 -2.77 3.33 -7.35
CA PHE A 27 -2.63 2.92 -8.75
C PHE A 27 -3.97 2.83 -9.47
N LEU A 28 -5.00 2.35 -8.77
CA LEU A 28 -6.33 2.20 -9.37
C LEU A 28 -7.24 3.40 -9.11
N GLY A 29 -6.81 4.35 -8.30
CA GLY A 29 -7.57 5.56 -8.05
C GLY A 29 -8.78 5.38 -7.15
N MET A 30 -8.86 4.31 -6.39
CA MET A 30 -9.97 4.09 -5.48
C MET A 30 -9.81 4.93 -4.22
N SER A 31 -10.90 5.51 -3.75
CA SER A 31 -10.88 6.20 -2.47
C SER A 31 -10.80 5.17 -1.34
N LYS A 32 -10.33 5.62 -0.16
CA LYS A 32 -10.28 4.75 0.99
C LYS A 32 -11.68 4.25 1.37
N SER A 33 -12.68 5.10 1.20
CA SER A 33 -14.07 4.70 1.46
C SER A 33 -14.52 3.61 0.48
N ASP A 34 -14.15 3.73 -0.79
CA ASP A 34 -14.51 2.72 -1.77
C ASP A 34 -13.86 1.39 -1.48
N ILE A 35 -12.59 1.42 -1.06
CA ILE A 35 -11.89 0.20 -0.69
C ILE A 35 -12.57 -0.45 0.51
N ALA A 36 -12.94 0.37 1.51
CA ALA A 36 -13.62 -0.15 2.70
C ALA A 36 -14.93 -0.82 2.34
N LYS A 37 -15.71 -0.19 1.43
CA LYS A 37 -16.96 -0.77 0.99
C LYS A 37 -16.75 -2.10 0.28
N ALA A 38 -15.76 -2.15 -0.60
CA ALA A 38 -15.48 -3.36 -1.37
C ALA A 38 -15.08 -4.51 -0.45
N GLU A 39 -14.38 -4.21 0.65
CA GLU A 39 -13.93 -5.23 1.58
C GLU A 39 -14.92 -5.50 2.72
N GLY A 40 -15.98 -4.69 2.82
CA GLY A 40 -16.94 -4.84 3.90
C GLY A 40 -16.37 -4.44 5.26
N THR A 41 -15.55 -3.41 5.28
CA THR A 41 -14.91 -2.95 6.53
C THR A 41 -15.04 -1.43 6.66
N HIS A 42 -14.40 -0.87 7.68
CA HIS A 42 -14.47 0.56 7.95
C HIS A 42 -13.29 1.29 7.32
N LYS A 43 -13.54 2.55 6.92
CA LYS A 43 -12.52 3.40 6.33
C LYS A 43 -11.31 3.55 7.24
N SER A 44 -11.52 3.62 8.55
CA SER A 44 -10.41 3.78 9.49
C SER A 44 -9.43 2.61 9.42
N ARG A 45 -9.94 1.40 9.18
CA ARG A 45 -9.08 0.23 9.03
C ARG A 45 -8.23 0.34 7.77
N ILE A 46 -8.84 0.82 6.69
CA ILE A 46 -8.10 1.02 5.43
C ILE A 46 -7.03 2.09 5.61
N THR A 47 -7.36 3.19 6.27
CA THR A 47 -6.41 4.26 6.52
C THR A 47 -5.20 3.78 7.32
N ARG A 48 -5.45 3.02 8.40
CA ARG A 48 -4.36 2.47 9.21
C ARG A 48 -3.48 1.53 8.40
N SER A 49 -4.12 0.68 7.59
CA SER A 49 -3.40 -0.30 6.79
C SER A 49 -2.50 0.38 5.77
N ILE A 50 -3.04 1.39 5.08
CA ILE A 50 -2.28 2.13 4.09
C ILE A 50 -1.12 2.87 4.75
N ASN A 51 -1.38 3.53 5.87
CA ASN A 51 -0.32 4.26 6.58
C ASN A 51 0.79 3.32 7.06
N ALA A 52 0.41 2.16 7.58
CA ALA A 52 1.41 1.17 8.01
C ALA A 52 2.22 0.68 6.83
N GLY A 53 1.56 0.43 5.69
CA GLY A 53 2.25 -0.01 4.49
C GLY A 53 3.20 1.04 3.95
N LEU A 54 2.78 2.30 3.97
CA LEU A 54 3.65 3.40 3.51
C LEU A 54 4.90 3.53 4.37
N ARG A 55 4.76 3.36 5.69
CA ARG A 55 5.92 3.39 6.57
C ARG A 55 6.88 2.25 6.27
N SER A 56 6.34 1.07 6.00
CA SER A 56 7.17 -0.08 5.65
C SER A 56 7.87 0.13 4.31
N LEU A 57 7.16 0.73 3.34
CA LEU A 57 7.76 1.05 2.06
C LEU A 57 8.92 2.03 2.22
N GLU A 58 8.72 3.06 3.01
CA GLU A 58 9.75 4.06 3.23
C GLU A 58 11.00 3.41 3.85
N LYS A 59 10.79 2.57 4.84
CA LYS A 59 11.90 1.89 5.51
C LYS A 59 12.63 0.98 4.53
N PHE A 60 11.88 0.22 3.74
CA PHE A 60 12.47 -0.70 2.76
C PHE A 60 13.32 0.06 1.75
N LEU A 61 12.79 1.15 1.22
CA LEU A 61 13.50 1.94 0.21
C LEU A 61 14.75 2.60 0.78
N LYS A 62 14.70 3.04 2.04
CA LYS A 62 15.87 3.60 2.69
C LYS A 62 16.97 2.56 2.85
N GLU A 63 16.59 1.32 3.17
CA GLU A 63 17.58 0.26 3.35
C GLU A 63 18.23 -0.14 2.04
N LEU A 64 17.55 0.08 0.92
CA LEU A 64 18.12 -0.18 -0.38
C LEU A 64 19.07 0.93 -0.85
N SER A 65 18.96 2.09 -0.25
CA SER A 65 19.85 3.21 -0.58
C SER A 65 21.20 3.03 0.08
#